data_385a485740d6c47764eebc7dcb321b1f
#
_entry.id   385a485740d6c47764eebc7dcb321b1f
#
_cell.length_a   1.000
_cell.length_b   1.000
_cell.length_c   1.000
_cell.angle_alpha   90.00
_cell.angle_beta   90.00
_cell.angle_gamma   90.00
#
_symmetry.space_group_name_H-M   'P 1'
#
loop_
_entity.id
_entity.type
_entity.pdbx_description
1 polymer ?
#
loop_
_entity_poly.entity_id
_entity_poly.type
_entity_poly.pdbx_seq_one_letter_code
_entity_poly.pdbx_strand_id
1 'polypeptide(L)'
;MPTIDLGVNYEDVKDEDQFAPMPNGTYEFTVAEVDVQASKSSSPPGRPMLKWTLKFPFENSERQLSTYTVLPWVVDGDQIVSGVGQLVAITKAIGQPWVGQKIVTEDYLGKKGKAVIKQKQSQMKDDDGNSPTYGSYIDDPDGGLVNDIKKFVY
;
A
#
# COMPACT_ATOMS: atom_id res chain seq x y z
N MET A 1 37.51 22.31 2.50
CA MET A 1 36.28 21.77 1.88
C MET A 1 36.47 20.28 1.59
N PRO A 2 35.69 19.39 2.20
CA PRO A 2 35.83 17.99 1.87
C PRO A 2 35.32 17.71 0.46
N THR A 3 35.98 16.82 -0.23
CA THR A 3 35.57 16.29 -1.51
C THR A 3 35.05 14.87 -1.29
N ILE A 4 33.84 14.59 -1.76
CA ILE A 4 33.21 13.29 -1.62
C ILE A 4 33.00 12.71 -3.01
N ASP A 5 33.53 11.50 -3.26
CA ASP A 5 33.29 10.77 -4.48
C ASP A 5 32.00 9.96 -4.31
N LEU A 6 30.99 10.29 -5.12
CA LEU A 6 29.69 9.62 -5.06
C LEU A 6 29.62 8.36 -5.89
N GLY A 7 30.65 8.07 -6.73
CA GLY A 7 30.69 6.88 -7.56
C GLY A 7 29.73 6.87 -8.73
N VAL A 8 28.94 7.95 -8.93
CA VAL A 8 27.96 8.09 -10.00
C VAL A 8 28.02 9.50 -10.57
N ASN A 9 27.71 9.67 -11.84
CA ASN A 9 27.57 10.99 -12.45
C ASN A 9 26.16 11.53 -12.22
N TYR A 10 26.05 12.85 -12.11
CA TYR A 10 24.78 13.53 -11.87
C TYR A 10 23.71 13.17 -12.90
N GLU A 11 24.07 13.06 -14.16
CA GLU A 11 23.18 12.76 -15.28
C GLU A 11 22.69 11.30 -15.29
N ASP A 12 23.40 10.40 -14.57
CA ASP A 12 23.02 8.99 -14.49
C ASP A 12 22.08 8.71 -13.30
N VAL A 13 21.82 9.71 -12.47
CA VAL A 13 20.93 9.60 -11.31
C VAL A 13 19.61 10.28 -11.64
N LYS A 14 18.53 9.56 -11.51
CA LYS A 14 17.17 10.10 -11.66
C LYS A 14 16.74 10.77 -10.37
N ASP A 15 16.11 11.91 -10.47
CA ASP A 15 15.47 12.53 -9.33
C ASP A 15 14.13 11.80 -9.02
N GLU A 16 13.53 12.19 -7.92
CA GLU A 16 12.27 11.58 -7.46
C GLU A 16 11.14 11.71 -8.48
N ASP A 17 11.10 12.81 -9.21
CA ASP A 17 10.06 13.08 -10.20
C ASP A 17 10.26 12.32 -11.52
N GLN A 18 11.45 11.77 -11.74
CA GLN A 18 11.80 11.03 -12.95
C GLN A 18 11.47 9.54 -12.84
N PHE A 19 11.10 9.05 -11.68
CA PHE A 19 10.68 7.66 -11.50
C PHE A 19 9.26 7.49 -12.05
N ALA A 20 9.17 6.99 -13.26
CA ALA A 20 7.87 6.69 -13.87
C ALA A 20 7.14 5.60 -13.09
N PRO A 21 5.81 5.68 -12.96
CA PRO A 21 5.04 4.60 -12.36
C PRO A 21 5.11 3.34 -13.23
N MET A 22 4.97 2.17 -12.60
CA MET A 22 4.91 0.91 -13.32
C MET A 22 3.69 0.89 -14.24
N PRO A 23 3.84 0.37 -15.49
CA PRO A 23 2.68 0.18 -16.36
C PRO A 23 1.61 -0.72 -15.73
N ASN A 24 0.37 -0.56 -16.15
CA ASN A 24 -0.71 -1.44 -15.71
C ASN A 24 -0.37 -2.90 -16.05
N GLY A 25 -0.53 -3.79 -15.10
CA GLY A 25 -0.23 -5.21 -15.30
C GLY A 25 -0.19 -5.99 -14.00
N THR A 26 0.16 -7.26 -14.14
CA THR A 26 0.32 -8.17 -12.99
C THR A 26 1.79 -8.29 -12.64
N TYR A 27 2.12 -8.07 -11.36
CA TYR A 27 3.49 -8.08 -10.87
C TYR A 27 3.61 -8.98 -9.65
N GLU A 28 4.77 -9.63 -9.52
CA GLU A 28 5.12 -10.35 -8.30
C GLU A 28 5.60 -9.36 -7.23
N PHE A 29 5.23 -9.62 -5.99
CA PHE A 29 5.69 -8.84 -4.84
C PHE A 29 6.24 -9.73 -3.74
N THR A 30 7.03 -9.14 -2.85
CA THR A 30 7.50 -9.74 -1.61
C THR A 30 6.98 -8.90 -0.44
N VAL A 31 6.47 -9.57 0.59
CA VAL A 31 6.05 -8.89 1.83
C VAL A 31 7.30 -8.49 2.60
N ALA A 32 7.53 -7.19 2.72
CA ALA A 32 8.70 -6.66 3.44
C ALA A 32 8.39 -6.39 4.91
N GLU A 33 7.22 -5.83 5.21
CA GLU A 33 6.80 -5.49 6.56
C GLU A 33 5.30 -5.65 6.72
N VAL A 34 4.88 -5.98 7.94
CA VAL A 34 3.47 -6.01 8.34
C VAL A 34 3.37 -5.38 9.73
N ASP A 35 2.71 -4.24 9.82
CA ASP A 35 2.54 -3.51 11.08
C ASP A 35 1.08 -3.46 11.50
N VAL A 36 0.84 -3.62 12.80
CA VAL A 36 -0.50 -3.47 13.38
C VAL A 36 -0.73 -1.98 13.68
N GLN A 37 -1.84 -1.46 13.19
CA GLN A 37 -2.24 -0.07 13.40
C GLN A 37 -3.71 0.02 13.78
N ALA A 38 -4.12 1.17 14.33
CA ALA A 38 -5.51 1.48 14.58
C ALA A 38 -6.03 2.43 13.49
N SER A 39 -7.18 2.11 12.93
CA SER A 39 -7.81 2.96 11.92
C SER A 39 -8.34 4.24 12.56
N LYS A 40 -8.04 5.39 11.95
CA LYS A 40 -8.57 6.70 12.38
C LYS A 40 -9.91 7.02 11.73
N SER A 41 -10.23 6.36 10.63
CA SER A 41 -11.43 6.62 9.82
C SER A 41 -12.55 5.60 10.03
N SER A 42 -12.34 4.57 10.85
CA SER A 42 -13.38 3.60 11.16
C SER A 42 -14.46 4.22 12.07
N SER A 43 -15.64 3.61 12.08
CA SER A 43 -16.74 4.04 12.94
C SER A 43 -17.22 2.82 13.77
N PRO A 44 -16.94 2.81 15.09
CA PRO A 44 -16.15 3.76 15.85
C PRO A 44 -14.66 3.73 15.47
N PRO A 45 -13.89 4.80 15.76
CA PRO A 45 -12.46 4.83 15.50
C PRO A 45 -11.69 3.78 16.28
N GLY A 46 -10.53 3.38 15.77
CA GLY A 46 -9.63 2.49 16.47
C GLY A 46 -9.69 1.04 16.01
N ARG A 47 -10.44 0.73 14.93
CA ARG A 47 -10.47 -0.63 14.39
C ARG A 47 -9.06 -1.09 14.05
N PRO A 48 -8.61 -2.26 14.55
CA PRO A 48 -7.29 -2.76 14.23
C PRO A 48 -7.17 -3.09 12.74
N MET A 49 -6.02 -2.79 12.17
CA MET A 49 -5.72 -3.08 10.77
C MET A 49 -4.24 -3.42 10.64
N LEU A 50 -3.90 -4.08 9.54
CA LEU A 50 -2.52 -4.36 9.17
C LEU A 50 -2.11 -3.41 8.05
N LYS A 51 -0.95 -2.77 8.21
CA LYS A 51 -0.28 -2.07 7.13
C LYS A 51 0.75 -3.01 6.53
N TRP A 52 0.57 -3.32 5.26
CA TRP A 52 1.48 -4.18 4.51
C TRP A 52 2.40 -3.33 3.67
N THR A 53 3.69 -3.56 3.77
CA THR A 53 4.68 -2.97 2.89
C THR A 53 5.13 -4.02 1.89
N LEU A 54 4.84 -3.80 0.62
CA LEU A 54 5.11 -4.74 -0.47
C LEU A 54 6.17 -4.18 -1.37
N LYS A 55 7.14 -5.02 -1.74
CA LYS A 55 8.21 -4.65 -2.67
C LYS A 55 8.02 -5.36 -3.99
N PHE A 56 8.03 -4.58 -5.06
CA PHE A 56 7.85 -5.04 -6.44
C PHE A 56 9.15 -4.84 -7.20
N PRO A 57 9.85 -5.91 -7.62
CA PRO A 57 10.97 -5.76 -8.55
C PRO A 57 10.47 -5.19 -9.88
N PHE A 58 11.08 -4.11 -10.33
CA PHE A 58 10.73 -3.47 -11.59
C PHE A 58 11.97 -2.83 -12.21
N GLU A 59 12.31 -3.27 -13.43
CA GLU A 59 13.55 -2.90 -14.11
C GLU A 59 14.74 -3.23 -13.19
N ASN A 60 15.65 -2.30 -12.96
CA ASN A 60 16.83 -2.52 -12.11
C ASN A 60 16.62 -1.96 -10.69
N SER A 61 15.36 -1.81 -10.26
CA SER A 61 15.02 -1.23 -8.97
C SER A 61 13.87 -1.98 -8.31
N GLU A 62 13.54 -1.58 -7.09
CA GLU A 62 12.36 -2.05 -6.40
C GLU A 62 11.39 -0.89 -6.22
N ARG A 63 10.11 -1.17 -6.45
CA ARG A 63 9.02 -0.25 -6.12
C ARG A 63 8.37 -0.72 -4.84
N GLN A 64 8.04 0.20 -3.97
CA GLN A 64 7.42 -0.09 -2.70
C GLN A 64 6.00 0.48 -2.70
N LEU A 65 5.03 -0.38 -2.42
CA LEU A 65 3.65 0.03 -2.25
C LEU A 65 3.16 -0.44 -0.88
N SER A 66 2.29 0.34 -0.27
CA SER A 66 1.65 -0.03 0.97
C SER A 66 0.17 -0.29 0.74
N THR A 67 -0.38 -1.25 1.45
CA THR A 67 -1.82 -1.49 1.49
C THR A 67 -2.26 -1.76 2.92
N TYR A 68 -3.53 -1.50 3.20
CA TYR A 68 -4.10 -1.65 4.54
C TYR A 68 -5.22 -2.67 4.48
N THR A 69 -5.21 -3.59 5.43
CA THR A 69 -6.29 -4.58 5.58
C THR A 69 -6.84 -4.50 7.00
N VAL A 70 -8.14 -4.27 7.11
CA VAL A 70 -8.79 -4.27 8.44
C VAL A 70 -8.90 -5.68 8.98
N LEU A 71 -8.80 -5.79 10.30
CA LEU A 71 -8.95 -7.06 11.01
C LEU A 71 -10.39 -7.21 11.52
N PRO A 72 -10.87 -8.44 11.73
CA PRO A 72 -12.10 -8.66 12.50
C PRO A 72 -11.98 -7.98 13.87
N TRP A 73 -13.07 -7.41 14.35
CA TRP A 73 -13.08 -6.62 15.58
C TRP A 73 -14.33 -6.91 16.41
N VAL A 74 -14.18 -6.86 17.72
CA VAL A 74 -15.30 -6.99 18.65
C VAL A 74 -15.53 -5.65 19.31
N VAL A 75 -16.73 -5.09 19.14
CA VAL A 75 -17.15 -3.80 19.72
C VAL A 75 -18.48 -4.02 20.44
N ASP A 76 -18.53 -3.71 21.74
CA ASP A 76 -19.72 -3.86 22.58
C ASP A 76 -20.34 -5.25 22.49
N GLY A 77 -19.52 -6.29 22.38
CA GLY A 77 -19.95 -7.68 22.27
C GLY A 77 -20.30 -8.14 20.85
N ASP A 78 -20.36 -7.23 19.89
CA ASP A 78 -20.65 -7.55 18.50
C ASP A 78 -19.37 -7.77 17.70
N GLN A 79 -19.33 -8.86 16.93
CA GLN A 79 -18.21 -9.14 16.06
C GLN A 79 -18.42 -8.44 14.71
N ILE A 80 -17.43 -7.63 14.32
CA ILE A 80 -17.42 -6.91 13.06
C ILE A 80 -16.44 -7.62 12.11
N VAL A 81 -16.96 -8.18 11.02
CA VAL A 81 -16.17 -8.87 10.00
C VAL A 81 -16.27 -8.20 8.62
N SER A 82 -16.99 -7.10 8.52
CA SER A 82 -17.08 -6.34 7.27
C SER A 82 -15.71 -5.78 6.85
N GLY A 83 -15.42 -5.76 5.56
CA GLY A 83 -14.21 -5.20 5.02
C GLY A 83 -12.97 -6.09 5.12
N VAL A 84 -13.07 -7.32 5.67
CA VAL A 84 -11.92 -8.23 5.79
C VAL A 84 -11.56 -8.95 4.50
N GLY A 85 -12.30 -8.73 3.43
CA GLY A 85 -12.05 -9.37 2.14
C GLY A 85 -10.66 -9.16 1.59
N GLN A 86 -10.07 -7.98 1.79
CA GLN A 86 -8.70 -7.70 1.37
C GLN A 86 -7.67 -8.51 2.16
N LEU A 87 -7.91 -8.72 3.45
CA LEU A 87 -7.04 -9.57 4.28
C LEU A 87 -7.07 -11.01 3.76
N VAL A 88 -8.26 -11.52 3.43
CA VAL A 88 -8.40 -12.85 2.84
C VAL A 88 -7.67 -12.92 1.50
N ALA A 89 -7.85 -11.92 0.65
CA ALA A 89 -7.23 -11.88 -0.68
C ALA A 89 -5.71 -11.90 -0.62
N ILE A 90 -5.09 -11.05 0.21
CA ILE A 90 -3.63 -10.99 0.29
C ILE A 90 -3.05 -12.25 0.91
N THR A 91 -3.66 -12.82 1.94
CA THR A 91 -3.18 -14.06 2.55
C THR A 91 -3.30 -15.25 1.61
N LYS A 92 -4.34 -15.31 0.78
CA LYS A 92 -4.43 -16.31 -0.29
C LYS A 92 -3.35 -16.12 -1.35
N ALA A 93 -3.12 -14.88 -1.77
CA ALA A 93 -2.14 -14.58 -2.81
C ALA A 93 -0.72 -14.99 -2.42
N ILE A 94 -0.36 -14.86 -1.14
CA ILE A 94 0.96 -15.27 -0.64
C ILE A 94 0.99 -16.72 -0.16
N GLY A 95 -0.12 -17.46 -0.29
CA GLY A 95 -0.18 -18.87 0.10
C GLY A 95 -0.14 -19.10 1.60
N GLN A 96 -0.54 -18.12 2.41
CA GLN A 96 -0.45 -18.17 3.86
C GLN A 96 -1.79 -17.78 4.52
N PRO A 97 -2.91 -18.49 4.25
CA PRO A 97 -4.15 -18.25 4.97
C PRO A 97 -3.95 -18.57 6.45
N TRP A 98 -4.63 -17.82 7.32
CA TRP A 98 -4.54 -18.14 8.73
C TRP A 98 -5.32 -19.41 9.06
N VAL A 99 -4.88 -20.10 10.11
CA VAL A 99 -5.49 -21.32 10.61
C VAL A 99 -6.12 -21.04 11.97
N GLY A 100 -7.33 -21.53 12.19
CA GLY A 100 -8.07 -21.25 13.42
C GLY A 100 -8.50 -19.78 13.48
N GLN A 101 -8.23 -19.13 14.61
CA GLN A 101 -8.70 -17.75 14.87
C GLN A 101 -7.54 -16.78 15.11
N LYS A 102 -6.32 -17.15 14.75
CA LYS A 102 -5.12 -16.35 15.04
C LYS A 102 -4.31 -16.09 13.80
N ILE A 103 -3.71 -14.89 13.77
CA ILE A 103 -2.75 -14.46 12.76
C ILE A 103 -1.42 -14.18 13.46
N VAL A 104 -0.34 -14.67 12.86
CA VAL A 104 1.03 -14.36 13.28
C VAL A 104 1.68 -13.57 12.14
N THR A 105 1.93 -12.29 12.36
CA THR A 105 2.39 -11.38 11.29
C THR A 105 3.77 -11.75 10.78
N GLU A 106 4.64 -12.30 11.62
CA GLU A 106 5.97 -12.76 11.22
C GLU A 106 5.92 -13.87 10.16
N ASP A 107 4.85 -14.66 10.11
CA ASP A 107 4.68 -15.72 9.13
C ASP A 107 4.53 -15.19 7.70
N TYR A 108 4.19 -13.92 7.55
CA TYR A 108 3.99 -13.29 6.24
C TYR A 108 5.27 -12.67 5.67
N LEU A 109 6.26 -12.39 6.51
CA LEU A 109 7.49 -11.74 6.08
C LEU A 109 8.26 -12.60 5.09
N GLY A 110 8.69 -12.00 3.99
CA GLY A 110 9.43 -12.69 2.93
C GLY A 110 8.57 -13.53 2.00
N LYS A 111 7.27 -13.64 2.24
CA LYS A 111 6.35 -14.37 1.35
C LYS A 111 6.13 -13.59 0.06
N LYS A 112 5.91 -14.32 -1.02
CA LYS A 112 5.73 -13.76 -2.35
C LYS A 112 4.32 -14.04 -2.85
N GLY A 113 3.79 -13.09 -3.60
CA GLY A 113 2.50 -13.22 -4.26
C GLY A 113 2.46 -12.36 -5.52
N LYS A 114 1.29 -12.28 -6.14
CA LYS A 114 1.08 -11.46 -7.34
C LYS A 114 -0.10 -10.53 -7.12
N ALA A 115 0.01 -9.34 -7.69
CA ALA A 115 -1.05 -8.34 -7.65
C ALA A 115 -1.18 -7.65 -8.99
N VAL A 116 -2.39 -7.23 -9.32
CA VAL A 116 -2.66 -6.39 -10.46
C VAL A 116 -2.46 -4.94 -10.04
N ILE A 117 -1.56 -4.26 -10.71
CA ILE A 117 -1.19 -2.87 -10.44
C ILE A 117 -1.77 -2.00 -11.54
N LYS A 118 -2.29 -0.85 -11.16
CA LYS A 118 -2.78 0.17 -12.09
C LYS A 118 -2.11 1.50 -11.81
N GLN A 119 -2.15 2.38 -12.80
CA GLN A 119 -1.78 3.78 -12.62
C GLN A 119 -3.04 4.58 -12.30
N LYS A 120 -2.92 5.52 -11.39
CA LYS A 120 -4.00 6.46 -11.10
C LYS A 120 -3.43 7.85 -10.90
N GLN A 121 -4.26 8.85 -11.06
CA GLN A 121 -3.89 10.24 -10.75
C GLN A 121 -3.68 10.38 -9.25
N SER A 122 -2.58 11.00 -8.87
CA SER A 122 -2.31 11.38 -7.49
C SER A 122 -3.42 12.29 -6.97
N GLN A 123 -3.79 12.13 -5.71
CA GLN A 123 -4.87 12.90 -5.11
C GLN A 123 -4.38 13.76 -3.96
N MET A 124 -5.03 14.89 -3.76
CA MET A 124 -4.80 15.80 -2.65
C MET A 124 -6.13 16.14 -1.99
N LYS A 125 -6.07 16.57 -0.74
CA LYS A 125 -7.25 17.05 -0.05
C LYS A 125 -7.58 18.46 -0.54
N ASP A 126 -8.83 18.69 -0.92
CA ASP A 126 -9.31 20.01 -1.30
C ASP A 126 -9.43 20.88 -0.03
N ASP A 127 -8.54 21.87 0.10
CA ASP A 127 -8.48 22.80 1.22
C ASP A 127 -9.02 24.20 0.87
N ASP A 128 -9.60 24.37 -0.33
CA ASP A 128 -10.26 25.61 -0.72
C ASP A 128 -11.64 25.70 -0.07
N GLY A 129 -11.77 26.60 0.92
CA GLY A 129 -13.01 26.78 1.67
C GLY A 129 -14.20 27.26 0.83
N ASN A 130 -13.96 27.74 -0.39
CA ASN A 130 -15.01 28.17 -1.32
C ASN A 130 -15.38 27.12 -2.36
N SER A 131 -14.68 25.97 -2.35
CA SER A 131 -14.94 24.89 -3.28
C SER A 131 -16.13 24.03 -2.83
N PRO A 132 -16.99 23.57 -3.77
CA PRO A 132 -18.07 22.63 -3.42
C PRO A 132 -17.55 21.26 -2.96
N THR A 133 -16.28 20.96 -3.25
CA THR A 133 -15.64 19.70 -2.84
C THR A 133 -14.72 19.85 -1.63
N TYR A 134 -14.82 20.96 -0.90
CA TYR A 134 -14.00 21.22 0.28
C TYR A 134 -13.98 20.04 1.25
N GLY A 135 -12.78 19.63 1.66
CA GLY A 135 -12.57 18.51 2.56
C GLY A 135 -12.54 17.13 1.88
N SER A 136 -12.89 17.04 0.61
CA SER A 136 -12.82 15.82 -0.18
C SER A 136 -11.46 15.66 -0.84
N TYR A 137 -11.15 14.43 -1.26
CA TYR A 137 -9.96 14.18 -2.08
C TYR A 137 -10.28 14.46 -3.55
N ILE A 138 -9.42 15.23 -4.20
CA ILE A 138 -9.49 15.57 -5.61
C ILE A 138 -8.18 15.25 -6.30
N ASP A 139 -8.17 15.19 -7.62
CA ASP A 139 -6.95 14.99 -8.38
C ASP A 139 -5.95 16.12 -8.10
N ASP A 140 -4.71 15.76 -7.83
CA ASP A 140 -3.63 16.70 -7.64
C ASP A 140 -3.05 17.08 -9.01
N PRO A 141 -3.25 18.33 -9.47
CA PRO A 141 -2.75 18.74 -10.79
C PRO A 141 -1.23 18.73 -10.89
N ASP A 142 -0.52 18.79 -9.74
CA ASP A 142 0.94 18.79 -9.70
C ASP A 142 1.53 17.42 -9.36
N GLY A 143 0.69 16.45 -9.01
CA GLY A 143 1.14 15.16 -8.45
C GLY A 143 1.47 14.08 -9.48
N GLY A 144 0.97 14.18 -10.71
CA GLY A 144 1.20 13.15 -11.73
C GLY A 144 0.53 11.80 -11.43
N LEU A 145 1.01 10.74 -12.08
CA LEU A 145 0.48 9.40 -11.94
C LEU A 145 1.25 8.62 -10.86
N VAL A 146 0.52 7.83 -10.10
CA VAL A 146 1.06 6.93 -9.07
C VAL A 146 0.54 5.51 -9.29
N ASN A 147 1.19 4.52 -8.69
CA ASN A 147 0.71 3.15 -8.73
C ASN A 147 -0.23 2.85 -7.56
N ASP A 148 -1.19 1.99 -7.84
CA ASP A 148 -2.13 1.50 -6.86
C ASP A 148 -2.40 0.01 -7.11
N ILE A 149 -2.68 -0.72 -6.05
CA ILE A 149 -3.00 -2.14 -6.13
C ILE A 149 -4.49 -2.26 -6.46
N LYS A 150 -4.80 -2.85 -7.62
CA LYS A 150 -6.18 -3.08 -8.05
C LYS A 150 -6.78 -4.31 -7.36
N LYS A 151 -6.03 -5.41 -7.35
CA LYS A 151 -6.45 -6.68 -6.71
C LYS A 151 -5.26 -7.59 -6.53
N PHE A 152 -5.40 -8.57 -5.65
CA PHE A 152 -4.46 -9.67 -5.49
C PHE A 152 -4.88 -10.86 -6.35
N VAL A 153 -3.87 -11.62 -6.81
CA VAL A 153 -4.07 -12.79 -7.68
C VAL A 153 -3.84 -14.05 -6.85
N TYR A 154 -4.82 -14.96 -6.85
CA TYR A 154 -4.72 -16.22 -6.12
C TYR A 154 -5.50 -17.33 -6.82
#